data_f21e4340b8b915ea22ae470bc74edd3d
#
_entry.id   f21e4340b8b915ea22ae470bc74edd3d
#
_cell.length_a   1.000
_cell.length_b   1.000
_cell.length_c   1.000
_cell.angle_alpha   90.00
_cell.angle_beta   90.00
_cell.angle_gamma   90.00
#
_symmetry.space_group_name_H-M   'P 1'
#
loop_
_entity.id
_entity.type
_entity.pdbx_description
1 polymer ?
#
loop_
_entity_poly.entity_id
_entity_poly.type
_entity_poly.pdbx_seq_one_letter_code
_entity_poly.pdbx_strand_id
1 'polypeptide(L)'
;MESKFELRYLPLFFEDVNEVITYIRDVLQNQIAAQRLISDVEKAILERLPSAESYMPYPSSKDRDNPYYTIRVRNFTVFYVVLEEGNSRIMEVRRFLYSRRDLKKLL
;
A
#
# COMPACT_ATOMS: atom_id res chain seq x y z
N MET A 1 -21.93 -4.07 15.58
CA MET A 1 -20.56 -3.85 16.06
C MET A 1 -19.59 -3.79 14.90
N GLU A 2 -18.89 -2.73 14.81
CA GLU A 2 -17.97 -2.56 13.72
C GLU A 2 -16.62 -3.19 14.04
N SER A 3 -16.09 -3.88 13.06
CA SER A 3 -14.73 -4.33 13.10
C SER A 3 -13.84 -3.13 12.74
N LYS A 4 -12.97 -2.75 13.65
CA LYS A 4 -12.10 -1.61 13.43
C LYS A 4 -10.68 -2.05 13.24
N PHE A 5 -10.08 -1.55 12.19
CA PHE A 5 -8.67 -1.75 11.92
C PHE A 5 -7.91 -0.48 12.30
N GLU A 6 -6.76 -0.66 12.91
CA GLU A 6 -5.82 0.42 13.09
C GLU A 6 -4.95 0.50 11.85
N LEU A 7 -4.59 1.70 11.45
CA LEU A 7 -3.76 1.92 10.28
C LEU A 7 -2.33 2.17 10.72
N ARG A 8 -1.40 1.44 10.13
CA ARG A 8 0.02 1.59 10.41
C ARG A 8 0.79 1.61 9.09
N TYR A 9 1.82 2.43 9.03
CA TYR A 9 2.69 2.50 7.87
C TYR A 9 4.10 2.10 8.26
N LEU A 10 4.76 1.30 7.44
CA LEU A 10 6.18 1.04 7.61
C LEU A 10 7.00 2.14 6.93
N PRO A 11 8.17 2.45 7.48
CA PRO A 11 9.03 3.50 6.87
C PRO A 11 9.34 3.25 5.40
N LEU A 12 9.51 2.00 5.01
CA LEU A 12 9.82 1.67 3.62
C LEU A 12 8.72 2.10 2.66
N PHE A 13 7.46 2.08 3.11
CA PHE A 13 6.36 2.58 2.29
C PHE A 13 6.56 4.06 1.96
N PHE A 14 6.95 4.85 2.94
CA PHE A 14 7.18 6.27 2.72
C PHE A 14 8.38 6.51 1.81
N GLU A 15 9.41 5.69 1.93
CA GLU A 15 10.55 5.78 1.03
C GLU A 15 10.14 5.48 -0.41
N ASP A 16 9.33 4.44 -0.61
CA ASP A 16 8.80 4.11 -1.93
C ASP A 16 8.01 5.28 -2.53
N VAL A 17 7.09 5.83 -1.73
CA VAL A 17 6.24 6.94 -2.19
C VAL A 17 7.09 8.15 -2.53
N ASN A 18 8.05 8.48 -1.67
CA ASN A 18 8.89 9.64 -1.86
C ASN A 18 9.72 9.53 -3.15
N GLU A 19 10.20 8.33 -3.45
CA GLU A 19 10.96 8.10 -4.68
C GLU A 19 10.12 8.39 -5.91
N VAL A 20 8.87 7.91 -5.93
CA VAL A 20 7.96 8.14 -7.04
C VAL A 20 7.59 9.62 -7.17
N ILE A 21 7.27 10.25 -6.04
CA ILE A 21 6.87 11.66 -6.02
C ILE A 21 8.01 12.56 -6.50
N THR A 22 9.22 12.26 -6.06
CA THR A 22 10.40 13.04 -6.48
C THR A 22 10.61 12.91 -7.99
N TYR A 23 10.43 11.71 -8.53
CA TYR A 23 10.55 11.50 -9.98
C TYR A 23 9.51 12.31 -10.74
N ILE A 24 8.26 12.25 -10.32
CA ILE A 24 7.17 12.96 -11.02
C ILE A 24 7.37 14.46 -10.92
N ARG A 25 7.73 14.96 -9.74
CA ARG A 25 7.89 16.39 -9.51
C ARG A 25 9.11 16.95 -10.24
N ASP A 26 10.26 16.27 -10.12
CA ASP A 26 11.53 16.83 -10.54
C ASP A 26 11.94 16.40 -11.94
N VAL A 27 11.75 15.12 -12.30
CA VAL A 27 12.13 14.63 -13.63
C VAL A 27 11.05 14.95 -14.65
N LEU A 28 9.78 14.66 -14.31
CA LEU A 28 8.66 14.97 -15.20
C LEU A 28 8.17 16.40 -15.04
N GLN A 29 8.68 17.12 -14.05
CA GLN A 29 8.34 18.52 -13.77
C GLN A 29 6.82 18.74 -13.68
N ASN A 30 6.15 17.84 -12.96
CA ASN A 30 4.71 17.91 -12.83
C ASN A 30 4.29 17.82 -11.37
N GLN A 31 4.36 18.96 -10.68
CA GLN A 31 4.03 19.02 -9.26
C GLN A 31 2.56 18.70 -9.00
N ILE A 32 1.67 19.10 -9.90
CA ILE A 32 0.24 18.83 -9.73
C ILE A 32 -0.03 17.33 -9.78
N ALA A 33 0.60 16.62 -10.71
CA ALA A 33 0.44 15.17 -10.81
C ALA A 33 1.00 14.48 -9.57
N ALA A 34 2.12 14.97 -9.03
CA ALA A 34 2.69 14.41 -7.81
C ALA A 34 1.72 14.54 -6.63
N GLN A 35 1.13 15.73 -6.47
CA GLN A 35 0.17 15.96 -5.39
C GLN A 35 -1.09 15.13 -5.54
N ARG A 36 -1.57 14.97 -6.78
CA ARG A 36 -2.75 14.15 -7.04
C ARG A 36 -2.50 12.69 -6.73
N LEU A 37 -1.31 12.19 -7.03
CA LEU A 37 -0.97 10.82 -6.73
C LEU A 37 -0.97 10.58 -5.22
N ILE A 38 -0.36 11.47 -4.45
CA ILE A 38 -0.35 11.36 -2.98
C ILE A 38 -1.79 11.30 -2.46
N SER A 39 -2.64 12.19 -2.94
CA SER A 39 -4.03 12.26 -2.50
C SER A 39 -4.78 10.99 -2.86
N ASP A 40 -4.58 10.48 -4.07
CA ASP A 40 -5.26 9.26 -4.52
C ASP A 40 -4.81 8.03 -3.72
N VAL A 41 -3.53 7.95 -3.38
CA VAL A 41 -3.00 6.85 -2.58
C VAL A 41 -3.61 6.87 -1.19
N GLU A 42 -3.60 8.03 -0.54
CA GLU A 42 -4.15 8.16 0.80
C GLU A 42 -5.63 7.81 0.82
N LYS A 43 -6.39 8.34 -0.15
CA LYS A 43 -7.81 8.07 -0.24
C LYS A 43 -8.08 6.59 -0.43
N ALA A 44 -7.32 5.93 -1.30
CA ALA A 44 -7.51 4.51 -1.57
C ALA A 44 -7.24 3.66 -0.32
N ILE A 45 -6.21 4.00 0.45
CA ILE A 45 -5.88 3.28 1.67
C ILE A 45 -6.99 3.47 2.70
N LEU A 46 -7.45 4.70 2.90
CA LEU A 46 -8.48 4.98 3.89
C LEU A 46 -9.81 4.33 3.51
N GLU A 47 -10.13 4.26 2.22
CA GLU A 47 -11.34 3.59 1.77
C GLU A 47 -11.28 2.08 1.98
N ARG A 48 -10.10 1.49 1.87
CA ARG A 48 -9.92 0.05 2.08
C ARG A 48 -9.95 -0.34 3.55
N LEU A 49 -9.56 0.57 4.44
CA LEU A 49 -9.34 0.26 5.85
C LEU A 49 -10.50 -0.49 6.52
N PRO A 50 -11.77 -0.10 6.36
CA PRO A 50 -12.86 -0.82 7.04
C PRO A 50 -13.04 -2.27 6.58
N SER A 51 -12.54 -2.61 5.40
CA SER A 51 -12.69 -3.94 4.82
C SER A 51 -11.35 -4.54 4.42
N ALA A 52 -10.32 -4.29 5.23
CA ALA A 52 -8.95 -4.66 4.88
C ALA A 52 -8.76 -6.14 4.57
N GLU A 53 -9.55 -7.04 5.17
CA GLU A 53 -9.44 -8.47 4.94
C GLU A 53 -10.45 -9.05 3.96
N SER A 54 -11.28 -8.22 3.35
CA SER A 54 -12.40 -8.69 2.53
C SER A 54 -12.00 -8.94 1.08
N TYR A 55 -10.73 -8.92 0.79
CA TYR A 55 -10.23 -9.07 -0.58
C TYR A 55 -9.37 -10.32 -0.70
N MET A 56 -9.15 -10.77 -1.94
CA MET A 56 -8.30 -11.91 -2.19
C MET A 56 -6.84 -11.53 -1.95
N PRO A 57 -6.10 -12.34 -1.18
CA PRO A 57 -4.68 -12.07 -0.98
C PRO A 57 -3.89 -12.11 -2.28
N TYR A 58 -2.80 -11.38 -2.33
CA TYR A 58 -1.89 -11.39 -3.45
C TYR A 58 -1.25 -12.78 -3.57
N PRO A 59 -1.29 -13.41 -4.75
CA PRO A 59 -0.69 -14.73 -4.91
C PRO A 59 0.81 -14.69 -4.68
N SER A 60 1.31 -15.64 -3.89
CA SER A 60 2.74 -15.73 -3.59
C SER A 60 3.14 -17.19 -3.55
N SER A 61 4.33 -17.48 -4.06
CA SER A 61 4.91 -18.82 -3.97
C SER A 61 5.52 -19.07 -2.60
N LYS A 62 5.64 -18.02 -1.78
CA LYS A 62 6.19 -18.15 -0.44
C LYS A 62 5.07 -18.39 0.56
N ASP A 63 5.32 -19.29 1.50
CA ASP A 63 4.41 -19.52 2.59
C ASP A 63 4.56 -18.38 3.58
N ARG A 64 3.49 -17.63 3.81
CA ARG A 64 3.50 -16.47 4.70
C ARG A 64 2.36 -16.58 5.69
N ASP A 65 2.68 -16.31 6.95
CA ASP A 65 1.66 -16.26 7.99
C ASP A 65 0.67 -15.13 7.75
N ASN A 66 1.17 -14.02 7.22
CA ASN A 66 0.36 -12.86 6.91
C ASN A 66 0.49 -12.55 5.43
N PRO A 67 -0.48 -12.98 4.62
CA PRO A 67 -0.39 -12.72 3.17
C PRO A 67 -0.52 -11.24 2.86
N TYR A 68 0.06 -10.86 1.74
CA TYR A 68 -0.12 -9.51 1.23
C TYR A 68 -1.48 -9.33 0.60
N TYR A 69 -2.05 -8.16 0.80
CA TYR A 69 -3.19 -7.66 0.05
C TYR A 69 -2.74 -6.47 -0.78
N THR A 70 -3.45 -6.18 -1.84
CA THR A 70 -3.05 -5.11 -2.75
C THR A 70 -4.17 -4.13 -3.00
N ILE A 71 -3.77 -2.87 -3.25
CA ILE A 71 -4.67 -1.83 -3.72
C ILE A 71 -4.02 -1.21 -4.95
N ARG A 72 -4.74 -1.26 -6.07
CA ARG A 72 -4.25 -0.65 -7.29
C ARG A 72 -4.57 0.84 -7.27
N VAL A 73 -3.55 1.68 -7.50
CA VAL A 73 -3.72 3.12 -7.62
C VAL A 73 -2.96 3.54 -8.87
N ARG A 74 -3.70 3.80 -9.95
CA ARG A 74 -3.11 4.12 -11.26
C ARG A 74 -2.15 3.01 -11.69
N ASN A 75 -0.90 3.33 -11.95
CA ASN A 75 0.10 2.35 -12.39
C ASN A 75 0.90 1.77 -11.23
N PHE A 76 0.44 1.98 -10.00
CA PHE A 76 1.14 1.55 -8.80
C PHE A 76 0.29 0.61 -7.99
N THR A 77 0.94 -0.15 -7.13
CA THR A 77 0.28 -1.08 -6.23
C THR A 77 0.75 -0.83 -4.81
N VAL A 78 -0.22 -0.66 -3.92
CA VAL A 78 0.02 -0.56 -2.48
C VAL A 78 -0.08 -1.96 -1.92
N PHE A 79 0.92 -2.39 -1.13
CA PHE A 79 0.93 -3.70 -0.48
C PHE A 79 0.76 -3.53 1.01
N TYR A 80 -0.15 -4.28 1.59
CA TYR A 80 -0.35 -4.27 3.04
C TYR A 80 -0.60 -5.68 3.55
N VAL A 81 -0.42 -5.85 4.85
CA VAL A 81 -0.80 -7.09 5.54
C VAL A 81 -1.77 -6.73 6.66
N VAL A 82 -2.47 -7.74 7.17
CA VAL A 82 -3.34 -7.55 8.32
C VAL A 82 -2.75 -8.35 9.47
N LEU A 83 -2.54 -7.68 10.60
CA LEU A 83 -1.94 -8.27 11.78
C LEU A 83 -2.93 -8.21 12.93
N GLU A 84 -2.77 -9.15 13.87
CA GLU A 84 -3.51 -9.11 15.12
C GLU A 84 -2.50 -8.90 16.24
N GLU A 85 -2.73 -7.87 17.06
CA GLU A 85 -1.90 -7.57 18.23
C GLU A 85 -2.83 -7.34 19.41
N GLY A 86 -2.85 -8.29 20.33
CA GLY A 86 -3.81 -8.24 21.42
C GLY A 86 -5.23 -8.32 20.89
N ASN A 87 -6.04 -7.32 21.22
CA ASN A 87 -7.41 -7.23 20.71
C ASN A 87 -7.51 -6.33 19.47
N SER A 88 -6.40 -5.85 18.96
CA SER A 88 -6.37 -4.92 17.85
C SER A 88 -6.08 -5.65 16.55
N ARG A 89 -6.74 -5.20 15.47
CA ARG A 89 -6.45 -5.65 14.11
C ARG A 89 -5.82 -4.47 13.39
N ILE A 90 -4.71 -4.73 12.72
CA ILE A 90 -3.89 -3.68 12.15
C ILE A 90 -3.73 -3.89 10.66
N MET A 91 -4.09 -2.87 9.88
CA MET A 91 -3.75 -2.80 8.46
C MET A 91 -2.39 -2.13 8.38
N GLU A 92 -1.37 -2.93 8.10
CA GLU A 92 0.00 -2.42 8.04
C GLU A 92 0.42 -2.27 6.58
N VAL A 93 0.56 -1.02 6.15
CA VAL A 93 0.92 -0.69 4.77
C VAL A 93 2.43 -0.75 4.65
N ARG A 94 2.93 -1.59 3.74
CA ARG A 94 4.35 -1.94 3.66
C ARG A 94 5.10 -1.42 2.45
N ARG A 95 4.49 -1.49 1.26
CA ARG A 95 5.20 -1.11 0.03
C ARG A 95 4.30 -0.35 -0.92
N PHE A 96 4.93 0.45 -1.76
CA PHE A 96 4.26 1.16 -2.84
C PHE A 96 5.14 1.01 -4.08
N LEU A 97 4.72 0.16 -5.02
CA LEU A 97 5.58 -0.25 -6.13
C LEU A 97 4.90 -0.05 -7.46
N TYR A 98 5.69 0.27 -8.48
CA TYR A 98 5.18 0.35 -9.84
C TYR A 98 4.69 -1.05 -10.26
N SER A 99 3.46 -1.13 -10.77
CA SER A 99 2.79 -2.42 -10.99
C SER A 99 3.45 -3.29 -12.04
N ARG A 100 4.26 -2.72 -12.93
CA ARG A 100 4.95 -3.48 -13.98
C ARG A 100 6.31 -4.02 -13.56
N ARG A 101 6.76 -3.70 -12.34
CA ARG A 101 8.03 -4.26 -11.84
C ARG A 101 7.83 -5.73 -11.47
N ASP A 102 8.95 -6.44 -11.38
CA ASP A 102 8.92 -7.82 -10.90
C ASP A 102 8.68 -7.82 -9.40
N LEU A 103 7.40 -7.81 -9.03
CA LEU A 103 7.01 -7.66 -7.64
C LEU A 103 7.42 -8.85 -6.79
N LYS A 104 7.55 -10.03 -7.40
CA LYS A 104 7.94 -11.22 -6.66
C LYS A 104 9.33 -11.10 -6.07
N LYS A 105 10.23 -10.40 -6.76
CA LYS A 105 11.59 -10.19 -6.27
C LYS A 105 11.66 -9.11 -5.21
N LEU A 106 10.70 -8.20 -5.20
CA LEU A 106 10.71 -7.07 -4.28
C LEU A 106 9.98 -7.38 -2.97
N LEU A 107 9.15 -8.37 -2.97
CA LEU A 107 8.42 -8.81 -1.79
C LEU A 107 9.06 -10.06 -1.21
#